data_4d9594ddc6c75d0e1e37083faa1c3d06
#
_entry.id   4d9594ddc6c75d0e1e37083faa1c3d06
#
_cell.length_a   1.000
_cell.length_b   1.000
_cell.length_c   1.000
_cell.angle_alpha   90.00
_cell.angle_beta   90.00
_cell.angle_gamma   90.00
#
_symmetry.space_group_name_H-M   'P 1'
#
loop_
_entity.id
_entity.type
_entity.pdbx_description
1 polymer ?
#
loop_
_entity_poly.entity_id
_entity_poly.type
_entity_poly.pdbx_seq_one_letter_code
_entity_poly.pdbx_strand_id
1 'polypeptide(L)'
;SAITQIVFLDFKEYAVINCSVEIAKKLKIYHGLINAVLKRISADKSKLKKTNIKFDDLPNWFVKKTTYFTKFEKNKFINNFHLEPDIHVVFKNMKKLNNFEKKIIKTSDVSGFLEDKYDIKNLNSFVEGDWWVQDFSSFFPLNNLDMQNNYKSSLDACAAPGGKAFQILSAKNKILLN
;
A
#
# COMPACT_ATOMS: atom_id res chain seq x y z
N SER A 1 -13.30 7.32 -9.40
CA SER A 1 -12.01 6.89 -9.99
C SER A 1 -11.52 7.83 -11.08
N ALA A 2 -12.34 8.29 -12.05
CA ALA A 2 -11.92 9.18 -13.15
C ALA A 2 -11.29 10.50 -12.64
N ILE A 3 -11.89 11.12 -11.63
CA ILE A 3 -11.36 12.36 -11.03
C ILE A 3 -9.95 12.11 -10.45
N THR A 4 -9.78 11.02 -9.73
CA THR A 4 -8.47 10.63 -9.17
C THR A 4 -7.42 10.42 -10.26
N GLN A 5 -7.79 9.75 -11.35
CA GLN A 5 -6.91 9.53 -12.50
C GLN A 5 -6.48 10.84 -13.16
N ILE A 6 -7.40 11.80 -13.32
CA ILE A 6 -7.10 13.11 -13.91
C ILE A 6 -6.23 13.95 -12.97
N VAL A 7 -6.61 14.04 -11.68
CA VAL A 7 -6.00 15.01 -10.75
C VAL A 7 -4.71 14.49 -10.16
N PHE A 8 -4.63 13.21 -9.77
CA PHE A 8 -3.54 12.69 -8.93
C PHE A 8 -2.64 11.65 -9.61
N LEU A 9 -3.14 10.91 -10.63
CA LEU A 9 -2.40 9.80 -11.22
C LEU A 9 -1.79 10.12 -12.60
N ASP A 10 -1.83 11.38 -13.04
CA ASP A 10 -1.26 11.89 -14.30
C ASP A 10 -1.63 11.11 -15.57
N PHE A 11 -2.79 10.45 -15.56
CA PHE A 11 -3.34 9.84 -16.77
C PHE A 11 -3.67 10.92 -17.81
N LYS A 12 -3.60 10.54 -19.10
CA LYS A 12 -4.01 11.43 -20.19
C LYS A 12 -5.49 11.80 -20.06
N GLU A 13 -5.77 13.05 -19.79
CA GLU A 13 -7.10 13.57 -19.42
C GLU A 13 -8.17 13.21 -20.46
N TYR A 14 -7.84 13.38 -21.75
CA TYR A 14 -8.76 13.04 -22.84
C TYR A 14 -9.14 11.55 -22.87
N ALA A 15 -8.18 10.67 -22.56
CA ALA A 15 -8.42 9.23 -22.54
C ALA A 15 -9.36 8.84 -21.39
N VAL A 16 -9.12 9.40 -20.19
CA VAL A 16 -9.98 9.18 -19.02
C VAL A 16 -11.40 9.69 -19.26
N ILE A 17 -11.53 10.89 -19.85
CA ILE A 17 -12.85 11.48 -20.15
C ILE A 17 -13.59 10.61 -21.16
N ASN A 18 -12.93 10.24 -22.27
CA ASN A 18 -13.57 9.41 -23.31
C ASN A 18 -14.00 8.04 -22.76
N CYS A 19 -13.14 7.33 -22.04
CA CYS A 19 -13.50 6.05 -21.43
C CYS A 19 -14.70 6.20 -20.46
N SER A 20 -14.71 7.24 -19.65
CA SER A 20 -15.80 7.48 -18.69
C SER A 20 -17.13 7.78 -19.41
N VAL A 21 -17.09 8.54 -20.49
CA VAL A 21 -18.27 8.85 -21.32
C VAL A 21 -18.79 7.59 -22.03
N GLU A 22 -17.91 6.75 -22.58
CA GLU A 22 -18.30 5.49 -23.22
C GLU A 22 -18.94 4.50 -22.21
N ILE A 23 -18.38 4.41 -21.01
CA ILE A 23 -18.97 3.62 -19.91
C ILE A 23 -20.36 4.15 -19.58
N ALA A 24 -20.51 5.48 -19.45
CA ALA A 24 -21.78 6.11 -19.14
C ALA A 24 -22.84 5.86 -20.22
N LYS A 25 -22.47 5.89 -21.52
CA LYS A 25 -23.35 5.54 -22.64
C LYS A 25 -23.81 4.08 -22.55
N LYS A 26 -22.87 3.14 -22.29
CA LYS A 26 -23.20 1.71 -22.13
C LYS A 26 -24.16 1.47 -20.97
N LEU A 27 -23.98 2.20 -19.87
CA LEU A 27 -24.84 2.12 -18.68
C LEU A 27 -26.13 2.93 -18.81
N LYS A 28 -26.34 3.63 -19.92
CA LYS A 28 -27.49 4.50 -20.17
C LYS A 28 -27.69 5.59 -19.10
N ILE A 29 -26.60 6.13 -18.57
CA ILE A 29 -26.62 7.24 -17.62
C ILE A 29 -26.20 8.55 -18.28
N TYR A 30 -26.33 9.69 -17.57
CA TYR A 30 -26.13 11.04 -18.10
C TYR A 30 -24.70 11.32 -18.57
N HIS A 31 -24.31 10.74 -19.72
CA HIS A 31 -22.98 10.84 -20.31
C HIS A 31 -22.56 12.29 -20.62
N GLY A 32 -23.52 13.17 -21.01
CA GLY A 32 -23.25 14.59 -21.23
C GLY A 32 -22.82 15.34 -19.96
N LEU A 33 -23.47 15.05 -18.83
CA LEU A 33 -23.12 15.59 -17.52
C LEU A 33 -21.71 15.11 -17.10
N ILE A 34 -21.43 13.82 -17.25
CA ILE A 34 -20.11 13.25 -16.93
C ILE A 34 -19.02 13.93 -17.75
N ASN A 35 -19.22 14.10 -19.05
CA ASN A 35 -18.27 14.80 -19.92
C ASN A 35 -18.04 16.24 -19.44
N ALA A 36 -19.10 17.00 -19.15
CA ALA A 36 -19.00 18.38 -18.71
C ALA A 36 -18.26 18.51 -17.37
N VAL A 37 -18.60 17.66 -16.40
CA VAL A 37 -17.96 17.66 -15.07
C VAL A 37 -16.47 17.29 -15.17
N LEU A 38 -16.12 16.24 -15.91
CA LEU A 38 -14.72 15.81 -16.04
C LEU A 38 -13.87 16.82 -16.81
N LYS A 39 -14.41 17.49 -17.83
CA LYS A 39 -13.72 18.59 -18.52
C LYS A 39 -13.46 19.78 -17.59
N ARG A 40 -14.41 20.12 -16.73
CA ARG A 40 -14.21 21.19 -15.75
C ARG A 40 -13.16 20.81 -14.70
N ILE A 41 -13.18 19.57 -14.21
CA ILE A 41 -12.15 19.06 -13.29
C ILE A 41 -10.76 19.08 -13.94
N SER A 42 -10.67 18.70 -15.21
CA SER A 42 -9.43 18.80 -15.99
C SER A 42 -8.90 20.23 -16.05
N ALA A 43 -9.75 21.19 -16.35
CA ALA A 43 -9.40 22.63 -16.38
C ALA A 43 -8.96 23.16 -15.00
N ASP A 44 -9.59 22.69 -13.93
CA ASP A 44 -9.31 23.12 -12.55
C ASP A 44 -8.22 22.24 -11.86
N LYS A 45 -7.57 21.32 -12.56
CA LYS A 45 -6.61 20.34 -12.02
C LYS A 45 -5.58 20.96 -11.08
N SER A 46 -4.94 22.03 -11.50
CA SER A 46 -3.89 22.71 -10.72
C SER A 46 -4.42 23.30 -9.40
N LYS A 47 -5.64 23.79 -9.41
CA LYS A 47 -6.32 24.31 -8.22
C LYS A 47 -6.71 23.18 -7.28
N LEU A 48 -7.24 22.09 -7.81
CA LEU A 48 -7.65 20.91 -7.04
C LEU A 48 -6.45 20.22 -6.38
N LYS A 49 -5.30 20.10 -7.06
CA LYS A 49 -4.05 19.57 -6.47
C LYS A 49 -3.56 20.39 -5.25
N LYS A 50 -3.85 21.68 -5.20
CA LYS A 50 -3.44 22.57 -4.10
C LYS A 50 -4.45 22.65 -2.95
N THR A 51 -5.58 21.96 -3.05
CA THR A 51 -6.60 21.98 -2.00
C THR A 51 -6.08 21.23 -0.77
N ASN A 52 -5.95 21.91 0.34
CA ASN A 52 -5.58 21.30 1.62
C ASN A 52 -6.79 20.55 2.20
N ILE A 53 -6.63 19.27 2.43
CA ILE A 53 -7.61 18.45 3.11
C ILE A 53 -7.47 18.68 4.61
N LYS A 54 -8.60 18.86 5.30
CA LYS A 54 -8.68 18.92 6.76
C LYS A 54 -9.17 17.57 7.30
N PHE A 55 -8.87 17.29 8.56
CA PHE A 55 -9.33 16.05 9.21
C PHE A 55 -10.87 15.92 9.20
N ASP A 56 -11.56 17.04 9.34
CA ASP A 56 -13.03 17.09 9.36
C ASP A 56 -13.67 16.90 7.97
N ASP A 57 -12.88 16.93 6.89
CA ASP A 57 -13.34 16.59 5.52
C ASP A 57 -13.41 15.07 5.29
N LEU A 58 -12.89 14.27 6.23
CA LEU A 58 -12.98 12.82 6.20
C LEU A 58 -14.41 12.35 6.46
N PRO A 59 -14.76 11.10 6.08
CA PRO A 59 -16.10 10.58 6.31
C PRO A 59 -16.55 10.71 7.78
N ASN A 60 -17.76 11.18 8.01
CA ASN A 60 -18.31 11.45 9.35
C ASN A 60 -18.16 10.27 10.32
N TRP A 61 -18.32 9.04 9.83
CA TRP A 61 -18.14 7.86 10.68
C TRP A 61 -16.71 7.71 11.20
N PHE A 62 -15.71 8.07 10.38
CA PHE A 62 -14.30 8.02 10.77
C PHE A 62 -13.99 9.11 11.79
N VAL A 63 -14.40 10.36 11.52
CA VAL A 63 -14.21 11.49 12.43
C VAL A 63 -14.83 11.19 13.80
N LYS A 64 -16.05 10.62 13.81
CA LYS A 64 -16.74 10.24 15.07
C LYS A 64 -16.01 9.14 15.82
N LYS A 65 -15.43 8.16 15.16
CA LYS A 65 -14.69 7.06 15.80
C LYS A 65 -13.28 7.43 16.26
N THR A 66 -12.73 8.53 15.77
CA THR A 66 -11.38 9.01 16.09
C THR A 66 -11.36 10.28 16.91
N THR A 67 -12.38 10.50 17.73
CA THR A 67 -12.49 11.66 18.63
C THR A 67 -11.38 11.72 19.67
N TYR A 68 -10.76 10.58 20.00
CA TYR A 68 -9.61 10.47 20.90
C TYR A 68 -8.29 10.96 20.27
N PHE A 69 -8.25 11.21 18.96
CA PHE A 69 -7.05 11.76 18.32
C PHE A 69 -6.82 13.20 18.81
N THR A 70 -5.62 13.45 19.30
CA THR A 70 -5.15 14.81 19.59
C THR A 70 -5.03 15.63 18.31
N LYS A 71 -4.92 16.96 18.45
CA LYS A 71 -4.70 17.85 17.30
C LYS A 71 -3.41 17.49 16.53
N PHE A 72 -2.37 17.06 17.23
CA PHE A 72 -1.11 16.63 16.64
C PHE A 72 -1.30 15.36 15.79
N GLU A 73 -1.98 14.35 16.31
CA GLU A 73 -2.26 13.11 15.61
C GLU A 73 -3.14 13.33 14.38
N LYS A 74 -4.17 14.17 14.47
CA LYS A 74 -5.00 14.57 13.32
C LYS A 74 -4.18 15.21 12.22
N ASN A 75 -3.31 16.15 12.56
CA ASN A 75 -2.44 16.81 11.58
C ASN A 75 -1.44 15.80 10.97
N LYS A 76 -0.80 14.95 11.78
CA LYS A 76 0.12 13.91 11.31
C LYS A 76 -0.61 12.92 10.38
N PHE A 77 -1.83 12.52 10.71
CA PHE A 77 -2.65 11.64 9.88
C PHE A 77 -2.90 12.28 8.50
N ILE A 78 -3.36 13.54 8.45
CA ILE A 78 -3.64 14.23 7.19
C ILE A 78 -2.37 14.44 6.36
N ASN A 79 -1.25 14.81 6.96
CA ASN A 79 0.01 14.99 6.26
C ASN A 79 0.50 13.68 5.62
N ASN A 80 0.28 12.54 6.29
CA ASN A 80 0.69 11.24 5.78
C ASN A 80 -0.33 10.61 4.84
N PHE A 81 -1.58 11.09 4.82
CA PHE A 81 -2.68 10.50 4.05
C PHE A 81 -2.43 10.45 2.54
N HIS A 82 -1.65 11.37 2.03
CA HIS A 82 -1.30 11.48 0.59
C HIS A 82 0.10 10.94 0.26
N LEU A 83 0.86 10.54 1.27
CA LEU A 83 2.18 9.98 1.02
C LEU A 83 2.03 8.55 0.51
N GLU A 84 2.80 8.22 -0.50
CA GLU A 84 2.96 6.84 -0.91
C GLU A 84 3.70 6.10 0.21
N PRO A 85 3.17 4.95 0.69
CA PRO A 85 3.80 4.23 1.78
C PRO A 85 5.19 3.73 1.38
N ASP A 86 6.10 3.73 2.34
CA ASP A 86 7.42 3.14 2.17
C ASP A 86 7.30 1.63 1.98
N ILE A 87 8.19 1.07 1.15
CA ILE A 87 8.19 -0.36 0.86
C ILE A 87 8.95 -1.08 1.98
N HIS A 88 8.23 -1.93 2.72
CA HIS A 88 8.82 -2.81 3.70
C HIS A 88 9.12 -4.18 3.08
N VAL A 89 10.31 -4.70 3.34
CA VAL A 89 10.83 -5.97 2.81
C VAL A 89 11.24 -6.91 3.95
N VAL A 90 11.02 -8.18 3.74
CA VAL A 90 11.35 -9.25 4.68
C VAL A 90 12.27 -10.26 3.99
N PHE A 91 13.30 -10.72 4.67
CA PHE A 91 14.32 -11.64 4.18
C PHE A 91 14.19 -13.01 4.82
N LYS A 92 14.56 -14.05 4.09
CA LYS A 92 14.60 -15.43 4.61
C LYS A 92 15.42 -15.57 5.89
N ASN A 93 16.50 -14.80 6.01
CA ASN A 93 17.38 -14.79 7.18
C ASN A 93 18.28 -13.55 7.19
N MET A 94 18.93 -13.29 8.33
CA MET A 94 19.83 -12.17 8.53
C MET A 94 20.98 -12.12 7.49
N LYS A 95 21.52 -13.26 7.05
CA LYS A 95 22.60 -13.30 6.06
C LYS A 95 22.13 -12.70 4.72
N LYS A 96 20.89 -13.00 4.30
CA LYS A 96 20.30 -12.43 3.06
C LYS A 96 20.07 -10.93 3.18
N LEU A 97 19.62 -10.45 4.34
CA LEU A 97 19.48 -9.01 4.61
C LEU A 97 20.84 -8.31 4.55
N ASN A 98 21.87 -8.87 5.21
CA ASN A 98 23.19 -8.24 5.25
C ASN A 98 23.90 -8.22 3.88
N ASN A 99 23.56 -9.14 2.99
CA ASN A 99 24.09 -9.20 1.62
C ASN A 99 23.27 -8.40 0.62
N PHE A 100 22.21 -7.73 1.06
CA PHE A 100 21.36 -6.95 0.17
C PHE A 100 22.06 -5.63 -0.20
N GLU A 101 22.08 -5.33 -1.50
CA GLU A 101 22.89 -4.23 -2.05
C GLU A 101 22.29 -2.82 -1.83
N LYS A 102 21.01 -2.75 -1.46
CA LYS A 102 20.31 -1.48 -1.27
C LYS A 102 20.27 -1.09 0.20
N LYS A 103 20.20 0.20 0.46
CA LYS A 103 20.06 0.72 1.81
C LYS A 103 18.70 0.41 2.39
N ILE A 104 18.70 -0.04 3.63
CA ILE A 104 17.52 -0.44 4.38
C ILE A 104 17.54 0.19 5.77
N ILE A 105 16.42 0.77 6.16
CA ILE A 105 16.14 1.15 7.54
C ILE A 105 15.61 -0.10 8.25
N LYS A 106 16.48 -0.76 9.02
CA LYS A 106 16.14 -2.03 9.67
C LYS A 106 14.99 -1.88 10.68
N THR A 107 14.05 -2.80 10.64
CA THR A 107 12.96 -2.95 11.62
C THR A 107 13.10 -4.20 12.46
N SER A 108 13.87 -5.19 11.98
CA SER A 108 14.28 -6.39 12.70
C SER A 108 15.57 -6.96 12.10
N ASP A 109 16.03 -8.11 12.62
CA ASP A 109 17.19 -8.83 12.07
C ASP A 109 16.98 -9.36 10.65
N VAL A 110 15.74 -9.45 10.22
CA VAL A 110 15.37 -10.01 8.92
C VAL A 110 14.46 -9.08 8.09
N SER A 111 14.28 -7.82 8.49
CA SER A 111 13.37 -6.93 7.77
C SER A 111 13.73 -5.46 7.88
N GLY A 112 13.19 -4.63 6.97
CA GLY A 112 13.34 -3.19 7.02
C GLY A 112 12.61 -2.48 5.89
N PHE A 113 12.60 -1.16 5.95
CA PHE A 113 12.08 -0.29 4.89
C PHE A 113 13.19 0.03 3.88
N LEU A 114 12.88 0.01 2.61
CA LEU A 114 13.78 0.53 1.57
C LEU A 114 13.88 2.06 1.72
N GLU A 115 15.10 2.60 1.72
CA GLU A 115 15.31 4.07 1.81
C GLU A 115 14.85 4.81 0.56
N ASP A 116 14.94 4.15 -0.61
CA ASP A 116 14.56 4.71 -1.89
C ASP A 116 13.50 3.86 -2.60
N LYS A 117 12.87 4.45 -3.63
CA LYS A 117 11.94 3.73 -4.50
C LYS A 117 12.71 2.97 -5.58
N TYR A 118 12.48 1.67 -5.63
CA TYR A 118 13.10 0.78 -6.60
C TYR A 118 12.03 0.03 -7.41
N ASP A 119 12.37 -0.34 -8.64
CA ASP A 119 11.61 -1.36 -9.36
C ASP A 119 11.93 -2.73 -8.74
N ILE A 120 11.01 -3.21 -7.91
CA ILE A 120 11.15 -4.42 -7.11
C ILE A 120 11.53 -5.65 -7.94
N LYS A 121 10.97 -5.76 -9.16
CA LYS A 121 11.21 -6.92 -10.04
C LYS A 121 12.64 -6.99 -10.56
N ASN A 122 13.32 -5.85 -10.60
CA ASN A 122 14.68 -5.72 -11.11
C ASN A 122 15.72 -5.75 -9.97
N LEU A 123 15.30 -5.89 -8.72
CA LEU A 123 16.24 -6.02 -7.62
C LEU A 123 16.80 -7.44 -7.53
N ASN A 124 18.10 -7.51 -7.23
CA ASN A 124 18.82 -8.79 -7.07
C ASN A 124 18.13 -9.69 -6.02
N SER A 125 18.20 -10.99 -6.27
CA SER A 125 17.67 -12.02 -5.37
C SER A 125 16.14 -11.99 -5.12
N PHE A 126 15.38 -11.18 -5.90
CA PHE A 126 13.92 -11.21 -5.86
C PHE A 126 13.37 -12.49 -6.49
N VAL A 127 13.89 -12.84 -7.68
CA VAL A 127 13.48 -14.04 -8.43
C VAL A 127 13.87 -15.32 -7.68
N GLU A 128 15.02 -15.31 -6.99
CA GLU A 128 15.48 -16.41 -6.13
C GLU A 128 14.63 -16.55 -4.86
N GLY A 129 13.76 -15.57 -4.61
CA GLY A 129 12.90 -15.54 -3.44
C GLY A 129 13.67 -15.45 -2.11
N ASP A 130 14.80 -14.76 -2.10
CA ASP A 130 15.59 -14.52 -0.89
C ASP A 130 14.94 -13.51 0.05
N TRP A 131 14.04 -12.71 -0.48
CA TRP A 131 13.25 -11.72 0.21
C TRP A 131 11.93 -11.47 -0.53
N TRP A 132 10.98 -10.84 0.14
CA TRP A 132 9.67 -10.47 -0.39
C TRP A 132 9.17 -9.16 0.20
N VAL A 133 8.22 -8.52 -0.49
CA VAL A 133 7.51 -7.34 0.03
C VAL A 133 6.41 -7.79 0.97
N GLN A 134 6.39 -7.24 2.17
CA GLN A 134 5.33 -7.47 3.16
C GLN A 134 5.16 -6.21 3.99
N ASP A 135 3.93 -5.72 4.09
CA ASP A 135 3.62 -4.57 4.93
C ASP A 135 4.05 -4.80 6.39
N PHE A 136 4.65 -3.78 7.02
CA PHE A 136 5.17 -3.88 8.37
C PHE A 136 4.10 -4.28 9.39
N SER A 137 2.87 -3.75 9.27
CA SER A 137 1.78 -4.10 10.17
C SER A 137 1.34 -5.55 10.03
N SER A 138 1.54 -6.14 8.85
CA SER A 138 1.31 -7.56 8.60
C SER A 138 2.47 -8.46 9.08
N PHE A 139 3.70 -7.95 9.04
CA PHE A 139 4.91 -8.66 9.50
C PHE A 139 5.02 -8.69 11.04
N PHE A 140 4.78 -7.55 11.69
CA PHE A 140 5.03 -7.32 13.11
C PHE A 140 4.38 -8.34 14.06
N PRO A 141 3.09 -8.71 13.91
CA PRO A 141 2.46 -9.67 14.81
C PRO A 141 3.15 -11.03 14.83
N LEU A 142 3.50 -11.58 13.67
CA LEU A 142 4.17 -12.88 13.58
C LEU A 142 5.63 -12.82 14.03
N ASN A 143 6.30 -11.69 13.81
CA ASN A 143 7.68 -11.51 14.26
C ASN A 143 7.81 -11.51 15.79
N ASN A 144 6.77 -11.10 16.50
CA ASN A 144 6.74 -11.05 17.96
C ASN A 144 6.12 -12.30 18.61
N LEU A 145 5.61 -13.24 17.81
CA LEU A 145 5.18 -14.52 18.33
C LEU A 145 6.40 -15.41 18.57
N ASP A 146 6.39 -16.10 19.72
CA ASP A 146 7.37 -17.16 19.97
C ASP A 146 7.06 -18.36 19.07
N MET A 147 7.61 -18.32 17.85
CA MET A 147 7.46 -19.38 16.85
C MET A 147 8.25 -20.65 17.21
N GLN A 148 9.01 -20.64 18.32
CA GLN A 148 9.73 -21.82 18.78
C GLN A 148 8.82 -22.82 19.50
N ASN A 149 7.64 -22.39 19.92
CA ASN A 149 6.65 -23.28 20.49
C ASN A 149 6.11 -24.24 19.43
N ASN A 150 6.24 -25.49 19.69
CA ASN A 150 5.92 -26.76 19.06
C ASN A 150 4.66 -26.87 18.17
N TYR A 151 4.38 -25.88 17.31
CA TYR A 151 3.32 -26.04 16.31
C TYR A 151 3.77 -27.01 15.23
N LYS A 152 3.03 -28.11 15.06
CA LYS A 152 3.30 -29.12 14.02
C LYS A 152 2.79 -28.70 12.65
N SER A 153 1.76 -27.86 12.60
CA SER A 153 1.14 -27.36 11.39
C SER A 153 0.62 -25.93 11.59
N SER A 154 0.48 -25.20 10.52
CA SER A 154 -0.11 -23.84 10.49
C SER A 154 -1.09 -23.74 9.34
N LEU A 155 -2.22 -23.06 9.56
CA LEU A 155 -3.18 -22.70 8.52
C LEU A 155 -3.09 -21.21 8.27
N ASP A 156 -2.82 -20.82 7.01
CA ASP A 156 -2.97 -19.44 6.55
C ASP A 156 -4.29 -19.30 5.77
N ALA A 157 -5.33 -18.83 6.44
CA ALA A 157 -6.68 -18.72 5.87
C ALA A 157 -6.81 -17.58 4.84
N CYS A 158 -5.82 -16.66 4.76
CA CYS A 158 -5.76 -15.56 3.80
C CYS A 158 -4.37 -15.47 3.17
N ALA A 159 -3.89 -16.56 2.60
CA ALA A 159 -2.49 -16.75 2.20
C ALA A 159 -2.01 -15.77 1.11
N ALA A 160 -2.86 -15.41 0.15
CA ALA A 160 -2.44 -14.53 -0.95
C ALA A 160 -2.14 -13.09 -0.47
N PRO A 161 -1.01 -12.50 -0.89
CA PRO A 161 0.03 -12.97 -1.81
C PRO A 161 1.15 -13.84 -1.19
N GLY A 162 1.05 -14.26 0.06
CA GLY A 162 1.97 -15.22 0.67
C GLY A 162 2.91 -14.64 1.74
N GLY A 163 2.88 -13.35 2.04
CA GLY A 163 3.85 -12.72 2.95
C GLY A 163 3.93 -13.40 4.32
N LYS A 164 2.80 -13.69 4.96
CA LYS A 164 2.77 -14.41 6.25
C LYS A 164 3.20 -15.87 6.12
N ALA A 165 2.77 -16.54 5.05
CA ALA A 165 3.18 -17.90 4.75
C ALA A 165 4.70 -18.01 4.58
N PHE A 166 5.32 -17.10 3.83
CA PHE A 166 6.78 -17.06 3.66
C PHE A 166 7.50 -16.79 4.98
N GLN A 167 6.95 -15.90 5.82
CA GLN A 167 7.49 -15.60 7.14
C GLN A 167 7.50 -16.85 8.03
N ILE A 168 6.40 -17.61 8.09
CA ILE A 168 6.29 -18.86 8.84
C ILE A 168 7.28 -19.90 8.32
N LEU A 169 7.34 -20.09 6.99
CA LEU A 169 8.25 -21.06 6.37
C LEU A 169 9.73 -20.72 6.62
N SER A 170 10.07 -19.43 6.63
CA SER A 170 11.43 -18.96 6.86
C SER A 170 11.85 -19.09 8.33
N ALA A 171 10.91 -19.00 9.27
CA ALA A 171 11.17 -19.11 10.70
C ALA A 171 11.43 -20.57 11.15
N LYS A 172 10.90 -21.55 10.41
CA LYS A 172 11.05 -22.99 10.77
C LYS A 172 11.23 -23.87 9.55
N ASN A 173 12.31 -24.65 9.56
CA ASN A 173 12.61 -25.68 8.55
C ASN A 173 11.65 -26.88 8.54
N LYS A 174 10.54 -26.90 9.31
CA LYS A 174 9.72 -28.11 9.51
C LYS A 174 8.20 -27.84 9.72
N ILE A 175 7.66 -26.69 9.33
CA ILE A 175 6.19 -26.52 9.39
C ILE A 175 5.61 -26.81 8.01
N LEU A 176 4.68 -27.77 7.94
CA LEU A 176 3.84 -27.97 6.77
C LEU A 176 2.75 -26.87 6.77
N LEU A 177 2.68 -26.10 5.70
CA LEU A 177 1.57 -25.19 5.42
C LEU A 177 0.46 -25.95 4.71
N ASN A 178 -0.73 -25.92 5.26
CA ASN A 178 -1.96 -26.42 4.64
C ASN A 178 -2.83 -25.25 4.20
#